data_ee01b1585d645a908879a973dab6a34e
#
_entry.id   ee01b1585d645a908879a973dab6a34e
#
_cell.length_a   1.000
_cell.length_b   1.000
_cell.length_c   1.000
_cell.angle_alpha   90.00
_cell.angle_beta   90.00
_cell.angle_gamma   90.00
#
_symmetry.space_group_name_H-M   'P 1'
#
loop_
_entity.id
_entity.type
_entity.pdbx_description
1 polymer ?
#
loop_
_entity_poly.entity_id
_entity_poly.type
_entity_poly.pdbx_seq_one_letter_code
_entity_poly.pdbx_strand_id
1 'polypeptide(L)'
;MSKEYTEELLLDFGEDGQKLLPVVTQDSTTKDVLILAFVNKEAFDETVKSGYATYWSRSRQELWKKGLTSGDMLKVDDILINCEQNSFVYLVTPQGKGACHAKKEDGNPHKSCYYRSIINGKSLQFNEK
;
A
#
# COMPACT_ATOMS: atom_id res chain seq x y z
N MET A 1 -2.10 28.94 6.45
CA MET A 1 -1.24 28.02 7.19
C MET A 1 -0.66 26.99 6.23
N SER A 2 0.61 26.64 6.37
CA SER A 2 1.21 25.67 5.50
C SER A 2 0.67 24.26 5.78
N LYS A 3 0.80 23.38 4.78
CA LYS A 3 0.35 21.99 4.90
C LYS A 3 1.00 21.25 6.06
N GLU A 4 2.16 21.71 6.52
CA GLU A 4 2.94 21.04 7.57
C GLU A 4 2.34 21.17 8.95
N TYR A 5 1.58 22.23 9.21
CA TYR A 5 1.12 22.58 10.55
C TYR A 5 -0.39 22.65 10.71
N THR A 6 -1.15 22.30 9.70
CA THR A 6 -2.61 22.31 9.76
C THR A 6 -3.16 20.95 10.12
N GLU A 7 -4.32 20.91 10.75
CA GLU A 7 -5.10 19.69 10.90
C GLU A 7 -6.10 19.50 9.75
N GLU A 8 -6.09 20.41 8.79
CA GLU A 8 -6.94 20.32 7.62
C GLU A 8 -6.34 19.41 6.56
N LEU A 9 -7.15 18.51 6.01
CA LEU A 9 -6.71 17.59 4.96
C LEU A 9 -6.74 18.31 3.62
N LEU A 10 -5.56 18.52 3.04
CA LEU A 10 -5.37 19.33 1.82
C LEU A 10 -4.76 18.48 0.71
N LEU A 11 -5.44 17.39 0.33
CA LEU A 11 -4.94 16.46 -0.68
C LEU A 11 -5.08 17.04 -2.09
N ASP A 12 -4.04 16.84 -2.91
CA ASP A 12 -4.03 17.26 -4.31
C ASP A 12 -3.97 16.02 -5.20
N PHE A 13 -5.12 15.59 -5.69
CA PHE A 13 -5.24 14.52 -6.69
C PHE A 13 -5.43 15.07 -8.10
N GLY A 14 -5.11 16.36 -8.33
CA GLY A 14 -5.32 17.00 -9.60
C GLY A 14 -6.78 17.41 -9.80
N GLU A 15 -7.05 18.21 -10.83
CA GLU A 15 -8.40 18.71 -11.11
C GLU A 15 -9.37 17.57 -11.45
N ASP A 16 -8.89 16.54 -12.13
CA ASP A 16 -9.71 15.41 -12.55
C ASP A 16 -9.66 14.23 -11.56
N GLY A 17 -8.91 14.37 -10.46
CA GLY A 17 -8.78 13.32 -9.46
C GLY A 17 -7.85 12.18 -9.87
N GLN A 18 -7.12 12.31 -10.96
CA GLN A 18 -6.30 11.21 -11.51
C GLN A 18 -4.83 11.30 -11.16
N LYS A 19 -4.38 12.37 -10.51
CA LYS A 19 -3.00 12.46 -10.04
C LYS A 19 -2.76 11.38 -8.99
N LEU A 20 -1.69 10.60 -9.16
CA LEU A 20 -1.37 9.49 -8.28
C LEU A 20 -0.49 9.95 -7.12
N LEU A 21 -0.83 9.49 -5.93
CA LEU A 21 -0.01 9.68 -4.74
C LEU A 21 0.46 8.31 -4.23
N PRO A 22 1.72 8.20 -3.80
CA PRO A 22 2.27 6.91 -3.36
C PRO A 22 1.79 6.54 -1.96
N VAL A 23 1.67 5.24 -1.75
CA VAL A 23 1.28 4.65 -0.47
C VAL A 23 2.26 3.54 -0.11
N VAL A 24 2.87 3.66 1.06
CA VAL A 24 3.60 2.56 1.68
C VAL A 24 2.61 1.83 2.57
N THR A 25 2.46 0.53 2.39
CA THR A 25 1.59 -0.28 3.24
C THR A 25 2.43 -1.07 4.23
N GLN A 26 2.15 -0.92 5.50
CA GLN A 26 2.93 -1.46 6.61
C GLN A 26 2.04 -2.26 7.55
N ASP A 27 2.53 -3.43 7.99
CA ASP A 27 1.84 -4.21 9.02
C ASP A 27 1.82 -3.42 10.33
N SER A 28 0.63 -3.20 10.89
CA SER A 28 0.49 -2.38 12.09
C SER A 28 1.09 -3.03 13.33
N THR A 29 1.22 -4.35 13.34
CA THR A 29 1.76 -5.12 14.47
C THR A 29 3.25 -5.34 14.35
N THR A 30 3.70 -5.90 13.23
CA THR A 30 5.12 -6.27 13.04
C THR A 30 5.98 -5.12 12.52
N LYS A 31 5.34 -4.11 11.94
CA LYS A 31 5.99 -2.98 11.28
C LYS A 31 6.71 -3.33 9.99
N ASP A 32 6.51 -4.53 9.48
CA ASP A 32 7.04 -4.91 8.18
C ASP A 32 6.41 -4.05 7.08
N VAL A 33 7.24 -3.57 6.16
CA VAL A 33 6.73 -2.93 4.93
C VAL A 33 6.24 -4.02 4.01
N LEU A 34 5.01 -3.93 3.55
CA LEU A 34 4.36 -4.99 2.77
C LEU A 34 4.38 -4.72 1.27
N ILE A 35 3.92 -3.56 0.85
CA ILE A 35 3.89 -3.16 -0.56
C ILE A 35 4.01 -1.65 -0.69
N LEU A 36 4.41 -1.21 -1.87
CA LEU A 36 4.32 0.18 -2.30
C LEU A 36 3.36 0.22 -3.49
N ALA A 37 2.36 1.06 -3.42
CA ALA A 37 1.37 1.20 -4.48
C ALA A 37 0.98 2.67 -4.63
N PHE A 38 -0.02 2.94 -5.46
CA PHE A 38 -0.46 4.31 -5.74
C PHE A 38 -1.97 4.41 -5.63
N VAL A 39 -2.44 5.59 -5.29
CA VAL A 39 -3.88 5.89 -5.24
C VAL A 39 -4.16 7.16 -6.02
N ASN A 40 -5.29 7.16 -6.73
CA ASN A 40 -5.93 8.38 -7.21
C ASN A 40 -7.04 8.72 -6.19
N LYS A 41 -7.83 9.76 -6.46
CA LYS A 41 -8.89 10.16 -5.55
C LYS A 41 -9.89 9.03 -5.30
N GLU A 42 -10.30 8.34 -6.37
CA GLU A 42 -11.28 7.25 -6.27
C GLU A 42 -10.78 6.10 -5.40
N ALA A 43 -9.51 5.69 -5.58
CA ALA A 43 -8.91 4.62 -4.79
C ALA A 43 -8.77 5.00 -3.31
N PHE A 44 -8.35 6.24 -3.05
CA PHE A 44 -8.25 6.74 -1.69
C PHE A 44 -9.63 6.79 -1.01
N ASP A 45 -10.62 7.35 -1.68
CA ASP A 45 -11.98 7.45 -1.15
C ASP A 45 -12.57 6.07 -0.87
N GLU A 46 -12.33 5.10 -1.75
CA GLU A 46 -12.80 3.73 -1.55
C GLU A 46 -12.12 3.07 -0.35
N THR A 47 -10.83 3.33 -0.15
CA THR A 47 -10.11 2.83 1.03
C THR A 47 -10.73 3.37 2.32
N VAL A 48 -11.01 4.67 2.36
CA VAL A 48 -11.63 5.31 3.54
C VAL A 48 -13.03 4.74 3.77
N LYS A 49 -13.81 4.57 2.70
CA LYS A 49 -15.19 4.10 2.78
C LYS A 49 -15.29 2.63 3.21
N SER A 50 -14.46 1.76 2.62
CA SER A 50 -14.56 0.32 2.87
C SER A 50 -13.77 -0.14 4.09
N GLY A 51 -12.72 0.60 4.46
CA GLY A 51 -11.78 0.17 5.50
C GLY A 51 -10.74 -0.83 5.02
N TYR A 52 -10.71 -1.13 3.73
CA TYR A 52 -9.74 -2.06 3.14
C TYR A 52 -8.92 -1.36 2.07
N ALA A 53 -7.62 -1.70 2.00
CA ALA A 53 -6.70 -1.04 1.08
C ALA A 53 -7.12 -1.27 -0.38
N THR A 54 -7.40 -0.17 -1.07
CA THR A 54 -7.74 -0.14 -2.48
C THR A 54 -6.77 0.82 -3.16
N TYR A 55 -6.16 0.36 -4.23
CA TYR A 55 -5.13 1.11 -4.96
C TYR A 55 -5.60 1.37 -6.38
N TRP A 56 -4.83 2.19 -7.08
CA TRP A 56 -5.02 2.38 -8.52
C TRP A 56 -3.97 1.56 -9.26
N SER A 57 -4.43 0.66 -10.12
CA SER A 57 -3.52 -0.12 -10.97
C SER A 57 -3.12 0.73 -12.17
N ARG A 58 -1.85 1.10 -12.24
CA ARG A 58 -1.33 1.91 -13.36
C ARG A 58 -1.33 1.14 -14.67
N SER A 59 -1.03 -0.15 -14.62
CA SER A 59 -0.97 -0.98 -15.82
C SER A 59 -2.33 -1.29 -16.39
N ARG A 60 -3.35 -1.46 -15.54
CA ARG A 60 -4.71 -1.80 -15.96
C ARG A 60 -5.64 -0.59 -16.04
N GLN A 61 -5.21 0.55 -15.52
CA GLN A 61 -6.01 1.78 -15.45
C GLN A 61 -7.35 1.55 -14.77
N GLU A 62 -7.33 0.88 -13.63
CA GLU A 62 -8.54 0.57 -12.86
C GLU A 62 -8.24 0.47 -11.37
N LEU A 63 -9.31 0.50 -10.57
CA LEU A 63 -9.21 0.26 -9.13
C LEU A 63 -8.77 -1.18 -8.89
N TRP A 64 -7.94 -1.35 -7.86
CA TRP A 64 -7.49 -2.65 -7.43
C TRP A 64 -7.64 -2.77 -5.91
N LYS A 65 -8.67 -3.49 -5.47
CA LYS A 65 -8.83 -3.81 -4.05
C LYS A 65 -7.95 -5.01 -3.75
N LYS A 66 -6.91 -4.79 -2.95
CA LYS A 66 -5.94 -5.83 -2.62
C LYS A 66 -6.63 -7.03 -1.98
N GLY A 67 -6.44 -8.20 -2.58
CA GLY A 67 -6.93 -9.45 -2.04
C GLY A 67 -8.40 -9.75 -2.24
N LEU A 68 -9.12 -8.96 -3.05
CA LEU A 68 -10.56 -9.18 -3.26
C LEU A 68 -10.85 -10.59 -3.79
N THR A 69 -10.00 -11.10 -4.68
CA THR A 69 -10.16 -12.44 -5.26
C THR A 69 -9.47 -13.53 -4.42
N SER A 70 -8.27 -13.24 -3.91
CA SER A 70 -7.46 -14.23 -3.19
C SER A 70 -7.81 -14.37 -1.72
N GLY A 71 -8.53 -13.41 -1.14
CA GLY A 71 -8.78 -13.35 0.29
C GLY A 71 -7.68 -12.69 1.11
N ASP A 72 -6.58 -12.28 0.47
CA ASP A 72 -5.45 -11.65 1.14
C ASP A 72 -5.64 -10.14 1.27
N MET A 73 -6.80 -9.75 1.77
CA MET A 73 -7.17 -8.35 1.95
C MET A 73 -6.36 -7.71 3.07
N LEU A 74 -6.23 -6.38 3.00
CA LEU A 74 -5.50 -5.60 4.00
C LEU A 74 -6.47 -4.63 4.66
N LYS A 75 -6.83 -4.92 5.90
CA LYS A 75 -7.71 -4.06 6.70
C LYS A 75 -6.89 -2.85 7.16
N VAL A 76 -7.36 -1.65 6.84
CA VAL A 76 -6.67 -0.42 7.21
C VAL A 76 -7.03 -0.04 8.64
N ASP A 77 -6.03 0.00 9.51
CA ASP A 77 -6.18 0.40 10.91
C ASP A 77 -5.96 1.89 11.10
N ASP A 78 -5.05 2.47 10.30
CA ASP A 78 -4.72 3.89 10.36
C ASP A 78 -4.12 4.34 9.04
N ILE A 79 -4.27 5.62 8.73
CA ILE A 79 -3.69 6.24 7.55
C ILE A 79 -2.84 7.41 8.03
N LEU A 80 -1.52 7.30 7.83
CA LEU A 80 -0.60 8.37 8.14
C LEU A 80 -0.31 9.16 6.87
N ILE A 81 -0.04 10.43 7.03
CA ILE A 81 0.26 11.31 5.91
C ILE A 81 1.56 12.07 6.22
N ASN A 82 2.35 12.32 5.17
CA ASN A 82 3.59 13.06 5.34
C ASN A 82 3.35 14.57 5.47
N CYS A 83 4.41 15.32 5.81
CA CYS A 83 4.32 16.76 6.09
C CYS A 83 3.78 17.57 4.90
N GLU A 84 4.07 17.16 3.67
CA GLU A 84 3.59 17.85 2.47
C GLU A 84 2.24 17.35 1.96
N GLN A 85 1.66 16.35 2.66
CA GLN A 85 0.37 15.76 2.29
C GLN A 85 0.35 15.19 0.87
N ASN A 86 1.42 14.53 0.47
CA ASN A 86 1.52 13.94 -0.87
C ASN A 86 1.95 12.47 -0.89
N SER A 87 1.99 11.82 0.27
CA SER A 87 2.21 10.37 0.37
C SER A 87 1.61 9.84 1.66
N PHE A 88 1.29 8.56 1.67
CA PHE A 88 0.62 7.93 2.80
C PHE A 88 1.39 6.71 3.30
N VAL A 89 1.18 6.39 4.57
CA VAL A 89 1.43 5.07 5.11
C VAL A 89 0.08 4.51 5.55
N TYR A 90 -0.31 3.38 4.96
CA TYR A 90 -1.46 2.62 5.43
C TYR A 90 -0.95 1.59 6.44
N LEU A 91 -1.35 1.75 7.69
CA LEU A 91 -1.10 0.75 8.72
C LEU A 91 -2.21 -0.26 8.66
N VAL A 92 -1.88 -1.52 8.40
CA VAL A 92 -2.88 -2.54 8.09
C VAL A 92 -2.73 -3.79 8.95
N THR A 93 -3.82 -4.53 9.06
CA THR A 93 -3.86 -5.89 9.59
C THR A 93 -4.19 -6.82 8.42
N PRO A 94 -3.21 -7.60 7.93
CA PRO A 94 -3.47 -8.55 6.84
C PRO A 94 -4.53 -9.58 7.24
N GLN A 95 -5.46 -9.85 6.33
CA GLN A 95 -6.56 -10.78 6.57
C GLN A 95 -6.27 -12.18 6.02
N GLY A 96 -5.25 -12.29 5.17
CA GLY A 96 -4.86 -13.55 4.56
C GLY A 96 -3.43 -13.95 4.93
N LYS A 97 -2.80 -14.70 4.05
CA LYS A 97 -1.48 -15.29 4.30
C LYS A 97 -0.30 -14.42 3.88
N GLY A 98 -0.53 -13.44 3.03
CA GLY A 98 0.53 -12.55 2.60
C GLY A 98 0.06 -11.48 1.64
N ALA A 99 0.83 -10.39 1.53
CA ALA A 99 0.47 -9.24 0.73
C ALA A 99 0.99 -9.33 -0.71
N CYS A 100 2.02 -10.14 -0.95
CA CYS A 100 2.64 -10.24 -2.27
C CYS A 100 1.88 -11.23 -3.16
N HIS A 101 1.78 -10.93 -4.46
CA HIS A 101 1.22 -11.88 -5.42
C HIS A 101 2.21 -13.00 -5.78
N ALA A 102 3.51 -12.79 -5.52
CA ALA A 102 4.52 -13.82 -5.69
C ALA A 102 4.38 -14.87 -4.59
N LYS A 103 4.58 -16.14 -4.94
CA LYS A 103 4.34 -17.24 -4.03
C LYS A 103 5.62 -17.95 -3.64
N LYS A 104 5.62 -18.47 -2.40
CA LYS A 104 6.67 -19.34 -1.89
C LYS A 104 6.52 -20.73 -2.49
N GLU A 105 7.50 -21.60 -2.22
CA GLU A 105 7.48 -22.99 -2.68
C GLU A 105 6.24 -23.76 -2.20
N ASP A 106 5.72 -23.42 -1.02
CA ASP A 106 4.54 -24.07 -0.46
C ASP A 106 3.21 -23.56 -1.05
N GLY A 107 3.27 -22.65 -2.03
CA GLY A 107 2.09 -22.10 -2.68
C GLY A 107 1.45 -20.91 -1.96
N ASN A 108 1.91 -20.58 -0.75
CA ASN A 108 1.41 -19.41 -0.03
C ASN A 108 2.10 -18.13 -0.53
N PRO A 109 1.41 -16.99 -0.54
CA PRO A 109 2.05 -15.74 -0.92
C PRO A 109 3.13 -15.33 0.09
N HIS A 110 4.14 -14.62 -0.37
CA HIS A 110 5.06 -13.95 0.53
C HIS A 110 4.30 -12.93 1.36
N LYS A 111 4.67 -12.78 2.62
CA LYS A 111 4.04 -11.79 3.49
C LYS A 111 4.22 -10.37 2.93
N SER A 112 5.42 -10.07 2.45
CA SER A 112 5.81 -8.77 1.91
C SER A 112 6.32 -8.92 0.48
N CYS A 113 6.10 -7.89 -0.33
CA CYS A 113 6.75 -7.79 -1.63
C CYS A 113 8.27 -7.60 -1.50
N TYR A 114 8.73 -7.19 -0.33
CA TYR A 114 10.14 -6.89 -0.06
C TYR A 114 10.83 -8.06 0.64
N TYR A 115 10.79 -9.24 0.00
CA TYR A 115 11.30 -10.49 0.59
C TYR A 115 12.72 -10.84 0.17
N ARG A 116 13.38 -9.95 -0.55
CA ARG A 116 14.78 -10.12 -0.96
C ARG A 116 15.57 -8.85 -0.70
N SER A 117 16.86 -9.02 -0.44
CA SER A 117 17.81 -7.91 -0.28
C SER A 117 18.78 -7.86 -1.43
N ILE A 118 19.26 -6.66 -1.72
CA ILE A 118 20.33 -6.45 -2.71
C ILE A 118 21.67 -6.55 -1.98
N ILE A 119 22.54 -7.41 -2.47
CA ILE A 119 23.86 -7.64 -1.90
C ILE A 119 24.90 -6.94 -2.78
N ASN A 120 25.60 -5.97 -2.21
CA ASN A 120 26.66 -5.20 -2.89
C ASN A 120 26.22 -4.58 -4.21
N GLY A 121 24.92 -4.29 -4.37
CA GLY A 121 24.39 -3.72 -5.60
C GLY A 121 24.40 -4.65 -6.80
N LYS A 122 24.61 -5.95 -6.61
CA LYS A 122 24.86 -6.90 -7.73
C LYS A 122 23.97 -8.13 -7.73
N SER A 123 23.60 -8.66 -6.57
CA SER A 123 22.86 -9.90 -6.48
C SER A 123 21.74 -9.79 -5.48
N LEU A 124 20.90 -10.81 -5.41
CA LEU A 124 19.75 -10.84 -4.49
C LEU A 124 19.92 -11.99 -3.50
N GLN A 125 19.44 -11.75 -2.30
CA GLN A 125 19.38 -12.77 -1.25
C GLN A 125 17.95 -12.80 -0.71
N PHE A 126 17.39 -13.99 -0.60
CA PHE A 126 16.07 -14.16 0.02
C PHE A 126 16.17 -13.95 1.53
N ASN A 127 15.29 -13.11 2.06
CA ASN A 127 15.15 -12.91 3.51
C ASN A 127 14.08 -13.84 4.07
N GLU A 128 13.21 -14.34 3.19
CA GLU A 128 12.08 -15.19 3.53
C GLU A 128 11.95 -16.27 2.46
N LYS A 129 11.81 -17.49 2.86
CA LYS A 129 11.69 -18.64 1.94
C LYS A 129 10.25 -19.08 1.77
#